data_ee5cf0c3511e6a05edd709a5c228e548
#
_entry.id   ee5cf0c3511e6a05edd709a5c228e548
#
_cell.length_a   1.000
_cell.length_b   1.000
_cell.length_c   1.000
_cell.angle_alpha   90.00
_cell.angle_beta   90.00
_cell.angle_gamma   90.00
#
_symmetry.space_group_name_H-M   'P 1'
#
loop_
_entity.id
_entity.type
_entity.pdbx_description
1 polymer ?
#
loop_
_entity_poly.entity_id
_entity_poly.type
_entity_poly.pdbx_seq_one_letter_code
_entity_poly.pdbx_strand_id
1 'polypeptide(L)'
;MDAVIQQMQVALGGGLTWLDHIFGKAERVEYNISELKQYYQKHMHEEPFYTPAVYVGGGKYESIVPDMPDWGNYAFFYLDRRQELGDQTRVMPYFTLKGEVNLIVYGDSRDIEREDDRNLEAIKSDILQVLGGMRLTDGRVRWTEVIENSEEVFAEYSIKEAYGQLLLWPYFGYRFVGEIECDTGCVTM
;
A
#
# COMPACT_ATOMS: atom_id res chain seq x y z
N MET A 1 -11.14 0.36 -10.89
CA MET A 1 -9.83 0.45 -10.19
C MET A 1 -9.43 -0.88 -9.53
N ASP A 2 -10.35 -1.63 -8.92
CA ASP A 2 -10.00 -2.89 -8.24
C ASP A 2 -9.34 -3.92 -9.17
N ALA A 3 -9.80 -4.05 -10.43
CA ALA A 3 -9.17 -4.92 -11.42
C ALA A 3 -7.70 -4.53 -11.70
N VAL A 4 -7.41 -3.24 -11.75
CA VAL A 4 -6.03 -2.73 -11.91
C VAL A 4 -5.18 -3.08 -10.69
N ILE A 5 -5.73 -2.90 -9.48
CA ILE A 5 -5.05 -3.31 -8.24
C ILE A 5 -4.74 -4.81 -8.24
N GLN A 6 -5.69 -5.65 -8.63
CA GLN A 6 -5.48 -7.11 -8.73
C GLN A 6 -4.37 -7.46 -9.72
N GLN A 7 -4.32 -6.81 -10.87
CA GLN A 7 -3.23 -7.01 -11.84
C GLN A 7 -1.88 -6.61 -11.27
N MET A 8 -1.83 -5.48 -10.52
CA MET A 8 -0.62 -5.05 -9.84
C MET A 8 -0.18 -6.05 -8.75
N GLN A 9 -1.11 -6.59 -7.95
CA GLN A 9 -0.81 -7.63 -6.96
C GLN A 9 -0.15 -8.85 -7.61
N VAL A 10 -0.70 -9.33 -8.72
CA VAL A 10 -0.14 -10.47 -9.46
C VAL A 10 1.26 -10.17 -9.97
N ALA A 11 1.49 -8.98 -10.51
CA ALA A 11 2.79 -8.57 -11.04
C ALA A 11 3.84 -8.45 -9.90
N LEU A 12 3.47 -7.85 -8.76
CA LEU A 12 4.35 -7.77 -7.60
C LEU A 12 4.72 -9.16 -7.08
N GLY A 13 3.73 -10.06 -6.92
CA GLY A 13 3.97 -11.42 -6.43
C GLY A 13 4.84 -12.26 -7.38
N GLY A 14 4.78 -12.01 -8.68
CA GLY A 14 5.65 -12.66 -9.65
C GLY A 14 7.07 -12.09 -9.71
N GLY A 15 7.24 -10.82 -9.33
CA GLY A 15 8.51 -10.11 -9.44
C GLY A 15 9.28 -9.95 -8.13
N LEU A 16 8.60 -9.94 -6.98
CA LEU A 16 9.18 -9.69 -5.66
C LEU A 16 8.95 -10.91 -4.75
N THR A 17 9.77 -11.93 -4.92
CA THR A 17 9.64 -13.22 -4.20
C THR A 17 9.94 -13.12 -2.70
N TRP A 18 10.49 -12.02 -2.25
CA TRP A 18 10.79 -11.73 -0.86
C TRP A 18 9.60 -11.07 -0.11
N LEU A 19 8.50 -10.72 -0.80
CA LEU A 19 7.27 -10.30 -0.16
C LEU A 19 6.48 -11.54 0.29
N ASP A 20 6.24 -11.63 1.59
CA ASP A 20 5.44 -12.71 2.19
C ASP A 20 3.96 -12.51 1.91
N HIS A 21 3.51 -11.24 1.93
CA HIS A 21 2.13 -10.89 1.70
C HIS A 21 1.99 -9.69 0.76
N ILE A 22 1.09 -9.82 -0.23
CA ILE A 22 0.70 -8.72 -1.11
C ILE A 22 -0.81 -8.57 -0.99
N PHE A 23 -1.20 -7.62 -0.17
CA PHE A 23 -2.60 -7.32 0.05
C PHE A 23 -3.16 -6.46 -1.09
N GLY A 24 -4.48 -6.47 -1.22
CA GLY A 24 -5.18 -5.57 -2.13
C GLY A 24 -5.28 -4.15 -1.58
N LYS A 25 -6.41 -3.54 -1.86
CA LYS A 25 -6.75 -2.23 -1.32
C LYS A 25 -6.94 -2.32 0.19
N ALA A 26 -6.21 -1.49 0.93
CA ALA A 26 -6.43 -1.27 2.35
C ALA A 26 -7.42 -0.12 2.58
N GLU A 27 -8.27 -0.28 3.58
CA GLU A 27 -9.15 0.76 4.08
C GLU A 27 -8.57 1.37 5.35
N ARG A 28 -8.89 2.64 5.61
CA ARG A 28 -8.57 3.31 6.87
C ARG A 28 -9.64 2.97 7.89
N VAL A 29 -9.27 2.20 8.91
CA VAL A 29 -10.20 1.72 9.94
C VAL A 29 -9.76 2.22 11.30
N GLU A 30 -10.71 2.64 12.13
CA GLU A 30 -10.46 2.95 13.54
C GLU A 30 -10.13 1.66 14.29
N TYR A 31 -8.95 1.63 14.88
CA TYR A 31 -8.46 0.49 15.61
C TYR A 31 -8.97 0.52 17.05
N ASN A 32 -9.91 -0.34 17.35
CA ASN A 32 -10.57 -0.40 18.66
C ASN A 32 -10.05 -1.59 19.47
N ILE A 33 -8.78 -1.55 19.88
CA ILE A 33 -8.26 -2.55 20.81
C ILE A 33 -8.21 -1.96 22.21
N SER A 34 -8.95 -2.57 23.12
CA SER A 34 -8.98 -2.21 24.52
C SER A 34 -7.62 -2.29 25.23
N GLU A 35 -6.72 -3.15 24.78
CA GLU A 35 -5.38 -3.35 25.37
C GLU A 35 -4.34 -2.33 24.86
N LEU A 36 -4.29 -2.05 23.58
CA LEU A 36 -3.49 -0.98 22.99
C LEU A 36 -4.03 0.39 23.43
N LYS A 37 -5.35 0.52 23.56
CA LYS A 37 -5.97 1.74 24.09
C LYS A 37 -5.46 2.10 25.48
N GLN A 38 -5.19 1.13 26.37
CA GLN A 38 -4.59 1.38 27.68
C GLN A 38 -3.13 1.84 27.58
N TYR A 39 -2.37 1.32 26.67
CA TYR A 39 -0.97 1.73 26.44
C TYR A 39 -0.89 3.12 25.81
N TYR A 40 -1.74 3.41 24.83
CA TYR A 40 -1.75 4.67 24.10
C TYR A 40 -2.52 5.79 24.78
N GLN A 41 -3.62 5.52 25.50
CA GLN A 41 -4.34 6.53 26.29
C GLN A 41 -3.50 7.15 27.38
N LYS A 42 -2.43 6.50 27.79
CA LYS A 42 -1.50 7.05 28.79
C LYS A 42 -0.56 8.12 28.22
N HIS A 43 -0.42 8.17 26.90
CA HIS A 43 0.60 8.99 26.24
C HIS A 43 0.10 9.80 25.04
N MET A 44 -1.10 9.59 24.54
CA MET A 44 -1.63 10.28 23.38
C MET A 44 -3.06 10.79 23.62
N HIS A 45 -3.36 11.93 23.03
CA HIS A 45 -4.65 12.61 23.09
C HIS A 45 -5.83 11.73 22.69
N GLU A 46 -7.05 12.14 23.05
CA GLU A 46 -8.34 11.49 22.82
C GLU A 46 -8.71 11.26 21.33
N GLU A 47 -7.75 11.33 20.43
CA GLU A 47 -7.98 11.13 19.01
C GLU A 47 -8.07 9.64 18.64
N PRO A 48 -8.98 9.27 17.71
CA PRO A 48 -9.10 7.88 17.27
C PRO A 48 -7.84 7.42 16.53
N PHE A 49 -7.37 6.22 16.86
CA PHE A 49 -6.20 5.61 16.23
C PHE A 49 -6.61 4.87 14.95
N TYR A 50 -6.06 5.26 13.81
CA TYR A 50 -6.37 4.67 12.52
C TYR A 50 -5.25 3.79 12.00
N THR A 51 -5.62 2.60 11.52
CA THR A 51 -4.71 1.64 10.88
C THR A 51 -5.16 1.30 9.47
N PRO A 52 -4.23 0.84 8.60
CA PRO A 52 -4.62 0.15 7.38
C PRO A 52 -5.27 -1.18 7.75
N ALA A 53 -6.36 -1.51 7.10
CA ALA A 53 -7.01 -2.80 7.24
C ALA A 53 -7.33 -3.38 5.87
N VAL A 54 -7.04 -4.66 5.68
CA VAL A 54 -7.28 -5.38 4.45
C VAL A 54 -8.40 -6.38 4.60
N TYR A 55 -9.12 -6.60 3.52
CA TYR A 55 -10.19 -7.57 3.49
C TYR A 55 -9.62 -9.00 3.41
N VAL A 56 -9.91 -9.81 4.43
CA VAL A 56 -9.44 -11.20 4.52
C VAL A 56 -10.53 -12.23 4.21
N GLY A 57 -11.69 -11.79 3.75
CA GLY A 57 -12.81 -12.65 3.40
C GLY A 57 -13.91 -12.68 4.49
N GLY A 58 -15.07 -13.24 4.14
CA GLY A 58 -16.19 -13.42 5.08
C GLY A 58 -16.73 -12.13 5.70
N GLY A 59 -16.55 -10.98 5.07
CA GLY A 59 -16.97 -9.68 5.61
C GLY A 59 -16.02 -9.12 6.68
N LYS A 60 -14.82 -9.68 6.84
CA LYS A 60 -13.86 -9.27 7.86
C LYS A 60 -12.72 -8.43 7.26
N TYR A 61 -12.33 -7.42 8.02
CA TYR A 61 -11.13 -6.62 7.78
C TYR A 61 -10.13 -6.89 8.90
N GLU A 62 -8.88 -7.04 8.55
CA GLU A 62 -7.78 -7.27 9.48
C GLU A 62 -6.76 -6.14 9.37
N SER A 63 -6.39 -5.57 10.53
CA SER A 63 -5.45 -4.46 10.56
C SER A 63 -4.05 -4.93 10.26
N ILE A 64 -3.35 -4.16 9.42
CA ILE A 64 -1.93 -4.38 9.12
C ILE A 64 -1.16 -3.29 9.85
N VAL A 65 -0.35 -3.68 10.81
CA VAL A 65 0.56 -2.75 11.51
C VAL A 65 1.98 -3.30 11.48
N PRO A 66 2.99 -2.41 11.43
CA PRO A 66 4.39 -2.81 11.30
C PRO A 66 4.91 -3.80 12.36
N ASP A 67 4.27 -3.82 13.52
CA ASP A 67 4.72 -4.62 14.69
C ASP A 67 4.04 -6.00 14.78
N MET A 68 3.37 -6.44 13.73
CA MET A 68 2.76 -7.77 13.71
C MET A 68 3.71 -8.80 13.08
N PRO A 69 4.27 -9.73 13.89
CA PRO A 69 5.27 -10.69 13.40
C PRO A 69 4.71 -11.68 12.35
N ASP A 70 3.39 -11.79 12.26
CA ASP A 70 2.74 -12.74 11.34
C ASP A 70 2.72 -12.25 9.88
N TRP A 71 3.04 -10.97 9.63
CA TRP A 71 2.94 -10.41 8.28
C TRP A 71 4.26 -10.41 7.49
N GLY A 72 5.42 -10.54 8.17
CA GLY A 72 6.72 -10.50 7.49
C GLY A 72 6.90 -9.25 6.62
N ASN A 73 7.45 -9.44 5.43
CA ASN A 73 7.56 -8.39 4.42
C ASN A 73 6.26 -8.30 3.62
N TYR A 74 5.63 -7.15 3.60
CA TYR A 74 4.31 -7.00 2.98
C TYR A 74 4.16 -5.75 2.13
N ALA A 75 3.16 -5.79 1.26
CA ALA A 75 2.74 -4.65 0.47
C ALA A 75 1.20 -4.53 0.46
N PHE A 76 0.71 -3.30 0.36
CA PHE A 76 -0.72 -3.03 0.18
C PHE A 76 -0.92 -1.73 -0.59
N PHE A 77 -2.15 -1.54 -1.11
CA PHE A 77 -2.53 -0.35 -1.86
C PHE A 77 -3.48 0.53 -1.05
N TYR A 78 -3.24 1.83 -1.10
CA TYR A 78 -4.18 2.83 -0.65
C TYR A 78 -4.65 3.65 -1.86
N LEU A 79 -5.96 3.80 -1.98
CA LEU A 79 -6.59 4.65 -3.00
C LEU A 79 -7.23 5.85 -2.30
N ASP A 80 -6.94 7.06 -2.76
CA ASP A 80 -7.73 8.21 -2.33
C ASP A 80 -9.19 7.99 -2.74
N ARG A 81 -10.11 8.35 -1.87
CA ARG A 81 -11.55 8.27 -2.12
C ARG A 81 -12.02 9.28 -3.16
N ARG A 82 -11.21 10.30 -3.44
CA ARG A 82 -11.51 11.28 -4.49
C ARG A 82 -11.12 10.70 -5.84
N GLN A 83 -12.11 10.62 -6.71
CA GLN A 83 -11.92 10.18 -8.09
C GLN A 83 -12.44 11.28 -9.01
N GLU A 84 -11.68 11.55 -10.06
CA GLU A 84 -12.07 12.49 -11.09
C GLU A 84 -12.64 11.73 -12.29
N LEU A 85 -13.69 12.30 -12.87
CA LEU A 85 -14.21 11.85 -14.16
C LEU A 85 -13.36 12.49 -15.27
N GLY A 86 -12.65 11.67 -16.03
CA GLY A 86 -11.96 12.12 -17.23
C GLY A 86 -12.92 12.47 -18.36
N ASP A 87 -12.38 13.06 -19.41
CA ASP A 87 -13.14 13.51 -20.57
C ASP A 87 -13.89 12.34 -21.23
N GLN A 88 -15.19 12.55 -21.46
CA GLN A 88 -15.97 11.69 -22.34
C GLN A 88 -15.46 11.86 -23.77
N THR A 89 -14.88 10.79 -24.31
CA THR A 89 -14.66 10.76 -25.74
C THR A 89 -16.02 10.59 -26.44
N ARG A 90 -16.34 11.48 -27.38
CA ARG A 90 -17.63 11.49 -28.14
C ARG A 90 -17.94 10.17 -28.87
N VAL A 91 -16.98 9.25 -28.92
CA VAL A 91 -17.06 8.01 -29.74
C VAL A 91 -17.42 6.79 -28.91
N MET A 92 -17.17 6.80 -27.59
CA MET A 92 -17.52 5.68 -26.71
C MET A 92 -18.20 6.19 -25.42
N PRO A 93 -19.28 5.53 -24.95
CA PRO A 93 -20.04 5.98 -23.78
C PRO A 93 -19.36 5.59 -22.45
N TYR A 94 -18.05 5.46 -22.43
CA TYR A 94 -17.30 5.09 -21.23
C TYR A 94 -16.64 6.30 -20.61
N PHE A 95 -16.77 6.39 -19.29
CA PHE A 95 -16.02 7.36 -18.52
C PHE A 95 -14.65 6.78 -18.17
N THR A 96 -13.65 7.61 -18.18
CA THR A 96 -12.37 7.32 -17.57
C THR A 96 -12.41 7.79 -16.13
N LEU A 97 -12.07 6.93 -15.19
CA LEU A 97 -11.89 7.27 -13.78
C LEU A 97 -10.42 7.50 -13.50
N LYS A 98 -10.10 8.63 -12.88
CA LYS A 98 -8.74 8.96 -12.44
C LYS A 98 -8.73 9.12 -10.92
N GLY A 99 -7.63 8.72 -10.31
CA GLY A 99 -7.43 8.87 -8.88
C GLY A 99 -5.98 8.73 -8.50
N GLU A 100 -5.68 8.99 -7.24
CA GLU A 100 -4.37 8.72 -6.67
C GLU A 100 -4.33 7.29 -6.14
N VAL A 101 -3.25 6.59 -6.43
CA VAL A 101 -2.92 5.28 -5.89
C VAL A 101 -1.59 5.34 -5.18
N ASN A 102 -1.52 4.74 -4.01
CA ASN A 102 -0.31 4.60 -3.24
C ASN A 102 -0.04 3.12 -3.03
N LEU A 103 1.17 2.67 -3.39
CA LEU A 103 1.67 1.36 -3.02
C LEU A 103 2.58 1.54 -1.81
N ILE A 104 2.23 0.92 -0.70
CA ILE A 104 3.02 0.91 0.52
C ILE A 104 3.67 -0.47 0.64
N VAL A 105 5.00 -0.48 0.80
CA VAL A 105 5.81 -1.68 1.00
C VAL A 105 6.57 -1.52 2.30
N TYR A 106 6.47 -2.50 3.18
CA TYR A 106 7.13 -2.50 4.46
C TYR A 106 7.74 -3.87 4.77
N GLY A 107 8.86 -3.89 5.48
CA GLY A 107 9.48 -5.13 5.89
C GLY A 107 10.76 -4.98 6.70
N ASP A 108 11.37 -6.12 6.98
CA ASP A 108 12.69 -6.25 7.61
C ASP A 108 13.70 -6.72 6.55
N SER A 109 14.74 -5.95 6.32
CA SER A 109 15.75 -6.24 5.30
C SER A 109 16.55 -7.52 5.60
N ARG A 110 16.59 -7.95 6.86
CA ARG A 110 17.29 -9.19 7.27
C ARG A 110 16.54 -10.44 6.81
N ASP A 111 15.24 -10.35 6.56
CA ASP A 111 14.41 -11.45 6.07
C ASP A 111 14.51 -11.61 4.54
N ILE A 112 15.24 -10.70 3.88
CA ILE A 112 15.52 -10.77 2.45
C ILE A 112 16.88 -11.41 2.24
N GLU A 113 16.93 -12.58 1.60
CA GLU A 113 18.19 -13.29 1.28
C GLU A 113 19.03 -12.47 0.29
N ARG A 114 19.97 -11.68 0.83
CA ARG A 114 20.92 -10.84 0.08
C ARG A 114 22.29 -10.87 0.75
N GLU A 115 23.34 -10.67 -0.04
CA GLU A 115 24.71 -10.55 0.46
C GLU A 115 24.90 -9.32 1.37
N ASP A 116 24.14 -8.26 1.12
CA ASP A 116 24.16 -7.00 1.88
C ASP A 116 22.72 -6.62 2.30
N ASP A 117 22.38 -6.94 3.53
CA ASP A 117 21.09 -6.64 4.16
C ASP A 117 20.85 -5.13 4.39
N ARG A 118 21.92 -4.32 4.32
CA ARG A 118 21.85 -2.86 4.46
C ARG A 118 21.59 -2.13 3.15
N ASN A 119 21.60 -2.83 2.03
CA ASN A 119 21.39 -2.21 0.72
C ASN A 119 19.90 -2.00 0.41
N LEU A 120 19.30 -1.04 1.12
CA LEU A 120 17.88 -0.66 0.92
C LEU A 120 17.63 -0.11 -0.48
N GLU A 121 18.63 0.51 -1.12
CA GLU A 121 18.53 0.98 -2.50
C GLU A 121 18.31 -0.17 -3.50
N ALA A 122 18.90 -1.34 -3.25
CA ALA A 122 18.65 -2.50 -4.10
C ALA A 122 17.21 -3.02 -3.96
N ILE A 123 16.63 -2.98 -2.75
CA ILE A 123 15.23 -3.33 -2.51
C ILE A 123 14.32 -2.38 -3.28
N LYS A 124 14.55 -1.08 -3.16
CA LYS A 124 13.80 -0.06 -3.90
C LYS A 124 13.93 -0.24 -5.41
N SER A 125 15.13 -0.55 -5.90
CA SER A 125 15.39 -0.79 -7.32
C SER A 125 14.60 -1.98 -7.87
N ASP A 126 14.51 -3.07 -7.12
CA ASP A 126 13.70 -4.24 -7.51
C ASP A 126 12.22 -3.87 -7.63
N ILE A 127 11.69 -3.13 -6.65
CA ILE A 127 10.30 -2.68 -6.70
C ILE A 127 10.07 -1.82 -7.94
N LEU A 128 10.95 -0.83 -8.18
CA LEU A 128 10.85 0.05 -9.35
C LEU A 128 10.96 -0.71 -10.67
N GLN A 129 11.78 -1.74 -10.74
CA GLN A 129 11.90 -2.59 -11.92
C GLN A 129 10.59 -3.33 -12.21
N VAL A 130 9.95 -3.88 -11.18
CA VAL A 130 8.64 -4.55 -11.33
C VAL A 130 7.58 -3.53 -11.74
N LEU A 131 7.50 -2.39 -11.05
CA LEU A 131 6.53 -1.33 -11.35
C LEU A 131 6.69 -0.79 -12.78
N GLY A 132 7.93 -0.59 -13.23
CA GLY A 132 8.23 -0.11 -14.58
C GLY A 132 7.97 -1.13 -15.68
N GLY A 133 8.02 -2.42 -15.36
CA GLY A 133 7.75 -3.53 -16.28
C GLY A 133 6.29 -3.96 -16.36
N MET A 134 5.43 -3.44 -15.48
CA MET A 134 4.02 -3.83 -15.43
C MET A 134 3.27 -3.48 -16.71
N ARG A 135 2.49 -4.44 -17.19
CA ARG A 135 1.52 -4.24 -18.28
C ARG A 135 0.12 -4.49 -17.73
N LEU A 136 -0.65 -3.42 -17.64
CA LEU A 136 -2.03 -3.44 -17.14
C LEU A 136 -2.98 -3.41 -18.34
N THR A 137 -4.01 -4.25 -18.34
CA THR A 137 -5.01 -4.34 -19.41
C THR A 137 -6.25 -3.49 -19.14
N ASP A 138 -6.56 -3.27 -17.85
CA ASP A 138 -7.80 -2.60 -17.43
C ASP A 138 -7.60 -1.13 -17.06
N GLY A 139 -6.39 -0.61 -17.29
CA GLY A 139 -6.05 0.76 -17.00
C GLY A 139 -4.56 1.02 -17.09
N ARG A 140 -4.15 2.15 -16.55
CA ARG A 140 -2.74 2.54 -16.47
C ARG A 140 -2.44 3.17 -15.12
N VAL A 141 -1.19 3.03 -14.68
CA VAL A 141 -0.66 3.73 -13.52
C VAL A 141 0.60 4.46 -13.93
N ARG A 142 0.72 5.71 -13.49
CA ARG A 142 1.91 6.53 -13.64
C ARG A 142 2.46 6.85 -12.27
N TRP A 143 3.54 6.21 -11.90
CA TRP A 143 4.25 6.50 -10.66
C TRP A 143 4.95 7.85 -10.74
N THR A 144 4.79 8.70 -9.74
CA THR A 144 5.24 10.09 -9.73
C THR A 144 6.24 10.40 -8.63
N GLU A 145 6.19 9.66 -7.52
CA GLU A 145 7.00 9.93 -6.35
C GLU A 145 7.32 8.65 -5.58
N VAL A 146 8.45 8.65 -4.88
CA VAL A 146 8.83 7.62 -3.90
C VAL A 146 9.19 8.30 -2.59
N ILE A 147 8.54 7.89 -1.51
CA ILE A 147 8.79 8.33 -0.14
C ILE A 147 9.43 7.18 0.61
N GLU A 148 10.52 7.44 1.32
CA GLU A 148 11.35 6.40 1.93
C GLU A 148 11.50 6.64 3.43
N ASN A 149 11.36 5.57 4.22
CA ASN A 149 11.75 5.50 5.63
C ASN A 149 11.39 6.75 6.46
N SER A 150 10.25 7.34 6.18
CA SER A 150 9.73 8.52 6.86
C SER A 150 8.31 8.29 7.37
N GLU A 151 7.87 9.16 8.26
CA GLU A 151 6.49 9.14 8.77
C GLU A 151 5.44 9.25 7.65
N GLU A 152 5.82 9.83 6.52
CA GLU A 152 4.95 10.02 5.36
C GLU A 152 4.65 8.73 4.60
N VAL A 153 5.40 7.64 4.84
CA VAL A 153 5.07 6.31 4.30
C VAL A 153 3.66 5.89 4.72
N PHE A 154 3.28 6.22 5.96
CA PHE A 154 1.98 5.90 6.53
C PHE A 154 1.14 7.16 6.82
N ALA A 155 1.23 8.19 5.97
CA ALA A 155 0.62 9.51 6.21
C ALA A 155 -0.87 9.49 6.53
N GLU A 156 -1.64 8.56 5.96
CA GLU A 156 -3.09 8.42 6.17
C GLU A 156 -3.46 7.72 7.46
N TYR A 157 -2.46 7.16 8.17
CA TYR A 157 -2.68 6.33 9.34
C TYR A 157 -1.99 6.92 10.57
N SER A 158 -2.49 6.57 11.74
CA SER A 158 -1.88 6.98 13.01
C SER A 158 -0.61 6.20 13.36
N ILE A 159 -0.19 5.27 12.53
CA ILE A 159 1.01 4.44 12.70
C ILE A 159 2.27 5.28 12.84
N LYS A 160 2.35 6.40 12.09
CA LYS A 160 3.50 7.32 12.10
C LYS A 160 3.88 7.79 13.52
N GLU A 161 2.89 8.00 14.37
CA GLU A 161 3.10 8.53 15.73
C GLU A 161 3.58 7.45 16.71
N ALA A 162 3.21 6.20 16.44
CA ALA A 162 3.46 5.08 17.32
C ALA A 162 4.74 4.29 16.98
N TYR A 163 5.12 4.28 15.71
CA TYR A 163 6.10 3.32 15.18
C TYR A 163 7.27 3.96 14.43
N GLY A 164 7.63 5.20 14.73
CA GLY A 164 8.76 5.86 14.08
C GLY A 164 10.07 5.08 14.15
N GLN A 165 10.26 4.23 15.16
CA GLN A 165 11.42 3.36 15.28
C GLN A 165 11.42 2.20 14.25
N LEU A 166 10.24 1.80 13.78
CA LEU A 166 10.08 0.72 12.81
C LEU A 166 10.33 1.17 11.36
N LEU A 167 10.76 2.39 11.16
CA LEU A 167 11.26 2.93 9.88
C LEU A 167 12.78 3.11 9.89
N LEU A 168 13.46 2.64 10.96
CA LEU A 168 14.91 2.62 11.07
C LEU A 168 15.43 1.23 10.76
N TRP A 169 16.61 1.15 10.17
CA TRP A 169 17.27 -0.13 9.91
C TRP A 169 17.24 -1.05 11.15
N PRO A 170 16.89 -2.34 11.03
CA PRO A 170 16.79 -3.14 9.78
C PRO A 170 15.46 -3.02 9.03
N TYR A 171 14.50 -2.30 9.55
CA TYR A 171 13.21 -2.12 8.89
C TYR A 171 13.32 -1.12 7.75
N PHE A 172 12.48 -1.30 6.76
CA PHE A 172 12.32 -0.37 5.66
C PHE A 172 10.84 -0.11 5.37
N GLY A 173 10.56 1.07 4.87
CA GLY A 173 9.23 1.46 4.40
C GLY A 173 9.34 2.32 3.15
N TYR A 174 8.61 1.95 2.11
CA TYR A 174 8.48 2.71 0.88
C TYR A 174 7.03 3.01 0.58
N ARG A 175 6.76 4.22 0.13
CA ARG A 175 5.49 4.60 -0.45
C ARG A 175 5.74 5.10 -1.86
N PHE A 176 5.16 4.42 -2.83
CA PHE A 176 5.15 4.83 -4.23
C PHE A 176 3.81 5.50 -4.50
N VAL A 177 3.87 6.78 -4.85
CA VAL A 177 2.69 7.59 -5.19
C VAL A 177 2.50 7.56 -6.70
N GLY A 178 1.29 7.36 -7.17
CA GLY A 178 0.97 7.31 -8.58
C GLY A 178 -0.44 7.79 -8.90
N GLU A 179 -0.63 8.08 -10.17
CA GLU A 179 -1.94 8.37 -10.76
C GLU A 179 -2.45 7.09 -11.42
N ILE A 180 -3.62 6.62 -11.01
CA ILE A 180 -4.33 5.50 -11.62
C ILE A 180 -5.43 6.00 -12.53
N GLU A 181 -5.50 5.44 -13.73
CA GLU A 181 -6.56 5.73 -14.69
C GLU A 181 -7.13 4.40 -15.22
N CYS A 182 -8.45 4.26 -15.20
CA CYS A 182 -9.14 3.09 -15.72
C CYS A 182 -10.42 3.46 -16.46
N ASP A 183 -10.76 2.68 -17.48
CA ASP A 183 -11.99 2.84 -18.22
C ASP A 183 -13.15 2.13 -17.53
N THR A 184 -14.29 2.81 -17.38
CA THR A 184 -15.49 2.24 -16.73
C THR A 184 -16.12 1.10 -17.53
N GLY A 185 -15.75 0.92 -18.81
CA GLY A 185 -16.21 -0.19 -19.65
C GLY A 185 -15.61 -1.55 -19.28
N CYS A 186 -14.55 -1.58 -18.45
CA CYS A 186 -13.93 -2.81 -17.95
C CYS A 186 -14.62 -3.39 -16.71
N VAL A 187 -15.69 -2.76 -16.22
CA VAL A 187 -16.50 -3.34 -15.14
C VAL A 187 -17.41 -4.39 -15.77
N THR A 188 -16.93 -5.60 -15.85
CA THR A 188 -17.79 -6.78 -16.13
C THR A 188 -18.78 -6.91 -14.97
N MET A 189 -20.07 -6.71 -15.29
CA MET A 189 -21.17 -7.00 -14.36
C MET A 189 -21.24 -8.49 -14.04
#